data_504b439f5a5433d2607ba898388f75fa
#
_entry.id   504b439f5a5433d2607ba898388f75fa
#
_cell.length_a   1.000
_cell.length_b   1.000
_cell.length_c   1.000
_cell.angle_alpha   90.00
_cell.angle_beta   90.00
_cell.angle_gamma   90.00
#
_symmetry.space_group_name_H-M   'P 1'
#
loop_
_entity.id
_entity.type
_entity.pdbx_description
1 polymer ?
#
loop_
_entity_poly.entity_id
_entity_poly.type
_entity_poly.pdbx_seq_one_letter_code
_entity_poly.pdbx_strand_id
1 'polypeptide(L)'
;MLEHVTDSRYIPLALLSGVGGRMQFVDLMNQTISLSGLNAVQAKVLLQTMRGQRLISGSFSSGSYVQLEQSGAELLVSLQKEAKERLQLAEKEAKQHAEEKRQKKFSNVLAIAAIFEHLIVFILGVLVEHHTQLFAWIASLFH
;
A
#
# COMPACT_ATOMS: atom_id res chain seq x y z
N MET A 1 7.87 -1.98 7.76
CA MET A 1 7.08 -3.08 8.35
C MET A 1 6.21 -2.63 9.53
N LEU A 2 6.66 -1.66 10.34
CA LEU A 2 5.89 -1.12 11.48
C LEU A 2 4.67 -0.28 11.07
N GLU A 3 4.67 0.33 9.88
CA GLU A 3 3.59 1.22 9.39
C GLU A 3 2.24 0.53 9.13
N HIS A 4 2.22 -0.79 9.06
CA HIS A 4 1.00 -1.57 8.77
C HIS A 4 0.40 -2.26 10.00
N VAL A 5 1.04 -2.13 11.17
CA VAL A 5 0.51 -2.66 12.43
C VAL A 5 -0.19 -1.57 13.19
N THR A 6 -1.51 -1.65 13.28
CA THR A 6 -2.34 -0.67 14.01
C THR A 6 -2.43 -0.94 15.52
N ASP A 7 -2.03 -2.14 15.97
CA ASP A 7 -2.10 -2.52 17.39
C ASP A 7 -0.85 -2.07 18.14
N SER A 8 -1.02 -1.16 19.09
CA SER A 8 0.06 -0.62 19.91
C SER A 8 0.81 -1.67 20.74
N ARG A 9 0.21 -2.83 20.99
CA ARG A 9 0.82 -3.94 21.72
C ARG A 9 1.92 -4.64 20.93
N TYR A 10 1.93 -4.50 19.61
CA TYR A 10 2.92 -5.13 18.74
C TYR A 10 4.36 -4.75 19.13
N ILE A 11 4.62 -3.46 19.35
CA ILE A 11 5.98 -2.97 19.61
C ILE A 11 6.60 -3.60 20.86
N PRO A 12 5.96 -3.54 22.07
CA PRO A 12 6.53 -4.18 23.25
C PRO A 12 6.68 -5.70 23.10
N LEU A 13 5.75 -6.40 22.44
CA LEU A 13 5.85 -7.83 22.21
C LEU A 13 7.02 -8.18 21.26
N ALA A 14 7.19 -7.41 20.19
CA ALA A 14 8.28 -7.59 19.26
C ALA A 14 9.65 -7.33 19.90
N LEU A 15 9.77 -6.31 20.74
CA LEU A 15 10.97 -6.01 21.51
C LEU A 15 11.33 -7.16 22.44
N LEU A 16 10.38 -7.67 23.22
CA LEU A 16 10.60 -8.79 24.12
C LEU A 16 11.00 -10.06 23.34
N SER A 17 10.33 -10.37 22.27
CA SER A 17 10.65 -11.52 21.41
C SER A 17 12.06 -11.42 20.83
N GLY A 18 12.48 -10.23 20.39
CA GLY A 18 13.80 -10.00 19.79
C GLY A 18 14.98 -10.21 20.74
N VAL A 19 14.77 -10.09 22.05
CA VAL A 19 15.81 -10.30 23.08
C VAL A 19 15.67 -11.63 23.84
N GLY A 20 14.99 -12.59 23.28
CA GLY A 20 14.82 -13.90 23.91
C GLY A 20 13.72 -13.95 24.99
N GLY A 21 12.74 -13.07 24.91
CA GLY A 21 11.55 -13.09 25.76
C GLY A 21 11.68 -12.39 27.11
N ARG A 22 12.81 -11.77 27.44
CA ARG A 22 13.04 -11.13 28.74
C ARG A 22 13.85 -9.84 28.60
N MET A 23 13.38 -8.74 29.17
CA MET A 23 14.04 -7.43 29.12
C MET A 23 13.85 -6.69 30.47
N GLN A 24 14.76 -5.78 30.81
CA GLN A 24 14.54 -4.87 31.93
C GLN A 24 13.35 -3.94 31.66
N PHE A 25 12.55 -3.69 32.69
CA PHE A 25 11.35 -2.86 32.56
C PHE A 25 11.66 -1.46 32.02
N VAL A 26 12.74 -0.84 32.51
CA VAL A 26 13.14 0.51 32.11
C VAL A 26 13.50 0.54 30.61
N ASP A 27 14.24 -0.46 30.15
CA ASP A 27 14.65 -0.54 28.74
C ASP A 27 13.44 -0.80 27.83
N LEU A 28 12.55 -1.71 28.23
CA LEU A 28 11.31 -1.99 27.49
C LEU A 28 10.45 -0.73 27.37
N MET A 29 10.31 0.00 28.46
CA MET A 29 9.53 1.23 28.50
C MET A 29 10.12 2.31 27.58
N ASN A 30 11.44 2.56 27.70
CA ASN A 30 12.13 3.58 26.90
C ASN A 30 12.07 3.24 25.39
N GLN A 31 12.32 2.00 25.03
CA GLN A 31 12.25 1.56 23.63
C GLN A 31 10.81 1.60 23.10
N THR A 32 9.82 1.22 23.93
CA THR A 32 8.41 1.35 23.56
C THR A 32 8.04 2.80 23.25
N ILE A 33 8.41 3.75 24.11
CA ILE A 33 8.19 5.18 23.91
C ILE A 33 8.83 5.65 22.59
N SER A 34 10.09 5.32 22.41
CA SER A 34 10.87 5.75 21.24
C SER A 34 10.28 5.25 19.91
N LEU A 35 9.80 4.02 19.87
CA LEU A 35 9.32 3.38 18.65
C LEU A 35 7.83 3.60 18.37
N SER A 36 7.01 3.79 19.42
CA SER A 36 5.57 3.99 19.28
C SER A 36 5.14 5.45 19.21
N GLY A 37 6.01 6.39 19.61
CA GLY A 37 5.65 7.80 19.79
C GLY A 37 4.72 8.06 20.97
N LEU A 38 4.45 7.07 21.83
CA LEU A 38 3.66 7.23 23.04
C LEU A 38 4.43 8.04 24.08
N ASN A 39 3.71 8.76 24.96
CA ASN A 39 4.34 9.36 26.13
C ASN A 39 4.53 8.30 27.25
N ALA A 40 5.31 8.65 28.28
CA ALA A 40 5.65 7.74 29.37
C ALA A 40 4.42 7.19 30.14
N VAL A 41 3.37 8.00 30.27
CA VAL A 41 2.13 7.58 30.95
C VAL A 41 1.39 6.57 30.10
N GLN A 42 1.24 6.83 28.81
CA GLN A 42 0.58 5.94 27.86
C GLN A 42 1.32 4.61 27.72
N ALA A 43 2.64 4.64 27.60
CA ALA A 43 3.46 3.43 27.53
C ALA A 43 3.32 2.59 28.82
N LYS A 44 3.31 3.23 30.00
CA LYS A 44 3.09 2.54 31.27
C LYS A 44 1.71 1.88 31.35
N VAL A 45 0.66 2.62 30.95
CA VAL A 45 -0.72 2.08 30.89
C VAL A 45 -0.80 0.91 29.93
N LEU A 46 -0.20 1.01 28.74
CA LEU A 46 -0.15 -0.07 27.76
C LEU A 46 0.48 -1.34 28.36
N LEU A 47 1.67 -1.22 28.98
CA LEU A 47 2.36 -2.37 29.60
C LEU A 47 1.55 -2.96 30.76
N GLN A 48 0.89 -2.13 31.58
CA GLN A 48 -0.01 -2.59 32.64
C GLN A 48 -1.20 -3.36 32.09
N THR A 49 -1.81 -2.87 31.02
CA THR A 49 -2.90 -3.56 30.32
C THR A 49 -2.45 -4.91 29.77
N MET A 50 -1.28 -4.97 29.12
CA MET A 50 -0.71 -6.20 28.61
C MET A 50 -0.43 -7.21 29.72
N ARG A 51 0.04 -6.77 30.89
CA ARG A 51 0.19 -7.63 32.06
C ARG A 51 -1.16 -8.15 32.58
N GLY A 52 -2.19 -7.27 32.64
CA GLY A 52 -3.55 -7.68 32.99
C GLY A 52 -4.14 -8.71 32.03
N GLN A 53 -3.77 -8.65 30.75
CA GLN A 53 -4.15 -9.62 29.71
C GLN A 53 -3.25 -10.88 29.68
N ARG A 54 -2.29 -11.01 30.60
CA ARG A 54 -1.32 -12.09 30.66
C ARG A 54 -0.47 -12.27 29.40
N LEU A 55 -0.24 -11.19 28.66
CA LEU A 55 0.64 -11.17 27.49
C LEU A 55 2.11 -11.06 27.91
N ILE A 56 2.34 -10.40 29.02
CA ILE A 56 3.64 -10.24 29.67
C ILE A 56 3.50 -10.44 31.17
N SER A 57 4.58 -10.86 31.81
CA SER A 57 4.67 -11.01 33.28
C SER A 57 5.87 -10.25 33.84
N GLY A 58 5.95 -10.13 35.15
CA GLY A 58 7.06 -9.49 35.84
C GLY A 58 6.64 -8.24 36.65
N SER A 59 7.65 -7.57 37.20
CA SER A 59 7.47 -6.36 38.01
C SER A 59 7.80 -5.10 37.22
N PHE A 60 7.08 -4.02 37.48
CA PHE A 60 7.24 -2.74 36.78
C PHE A 60 7.94 -1.71 37.68
N SER A 61 9.04 -2.13 38.26
CA SER A 61 9.93 -1.29 39.09
C SER A 61 11.31 -1.16 38.44
N SER A 62 12.06 -0.14 38.81
CA SER A 62 13.44 0.02 38.35
C SER A 62 14.28 -1.19 38.74
N GLY A 63 15.04 -1.74 37.76
CA GLY A 63 15.86 -2.93 37.97
C GLY A 63 15.11 -4.27 37.83
N SER A 64 13.79 -4.28 37.69
CA SER A 64 13.02 -5.50 37.46
C SER A 64 12.99 -5.91 36.01
N TYR A 65 12.69 -7.19 35.76
CA TYR A 65 12.54 -7.76 34.44
C TYR A 65 11.08 -8.00 34.11
N VAL A 66 10.77 -7.78 32.83
CA VAL A 66 9.51 -8.16 32.20
C VAL A 66 9.77 -9.33 31.26
N GLN A 67 8.86 -10.29 31.25
CA GLN A 67 8.97 -11.50 30.45
C GLN A 67 7.77 -11.64 29.53
N LEU A 68 8.00 -12.12 28.32
CA LEU A 68 6.97 -12.45 27.35
C LEU A 68 6.30 -13.76 27.77
N GLU A 69 4.98 -13.77 27.88
CA GLU A 69 4.19 -14.97 28.13
C GLU A 69 3.82 -15.66 26.81
N GLN A 70 3.42 -16.93 26.91
CA GLN A 70 3.03 -17.71 25.73
C GLN A 70 1.89 -17.04 24.94
N SER A 71 0.86 -16.54 25.64
CA SER A 71 -0.24 -15.81 25.02
C SER A 71 0.20 -14.52 24.31
N GLY A 72 1.24 -13.86 24.82
CA GLY A 72 1.87 -12.71 24.18
C GLY A 72 2.62 -13.08 22.91
N ALA A 73 3.32 -14.22 22.93
CA ALA A 73 4.00 -14.74 21.73
C ALA A 73 3.01 -15.15 20.65
N GLU A 74 1.92 -15.82 21.02
CA GLU A 74 0.84 -16.19 20.09
C GLU A 74 0.16 -14.96 19.48
N LEU A 75 -0.13 -13.94 20.28
CA LEU A 75 -0.66 -12.67 19.79
C LEU A 75 0.32 -11.99 18.82
N LEU A 76 1.61 -11.97 19.13
CA LEU A 76 2.63 -11.40 18.25
C LEU A 76 2.62 -12.09 16.87
N VAL A 77 2.57 -13.41 16.85
CA VAL A 77 2.50 -14.17 15.58
C VAL A 77 1.24 -13.82 14.79
N SER A 78 0.10 -13.71 15.46
CA SER A 78 -1.16 -13.33 14.80
C SER A 78 -1.11 -11.91 14.22
N LEU A 79 -0.54 -10.95 14.95
CA LEU A 79 -0.36 -9.58 14.48
C LEU A 79 0.61 -9.49 13.30
N GLN A 80 1.69 -10.28 13.31
CA GLN A 80 2.62 -10.37 12.20
C GLN A 80 1.97 -10.95 10.95
N LYS A 81 1.15 -11.97 11.10
CA LYS A 81 0.40 -12.57 10.00
C LYS A 81 -0.58 -11.57 9.39
N GLU A 82 -1.36 -10.88 10.23
CA GLU A 82 -2.30 -9.85 9.78
C GLU A 82 -1.62 -8.70 9.05
N ALA A 83 -0.48 -8.21 9.57
CA ALA A 83 0.30 -7.17 8.91
C ALA A 83 0.81 -7.61 7.54
N LYS A 84 1.25 -8.87 7.41
CA LYS A 84 1.70 -9.45 6.15
C LYS A 84 0.56 -9.57 5.14
N GLU A 85 -0.62 -10.01 5.59
CA GLU A 85 -1.81 -10.12 4.73
C GLU A 85 -2.26 -8.74 4.22
N ARG A 86 -2.27 -7.72 5.09
CA ARG A 86 -2.58 -6.33 4.70
C ARG A 86 -1.58 -5.80 3.68
N LEU A 87 -0.29 -6.06 3.86
CA LEU A 87 0.75 -5.65 2.91
C LEU A 87 0.53 -6.30 1.53
N GLN A 88 0.24 -7.61 1.51
CA GLN A 88 -0.04 -8.33 0.27
C GLN A 88 -1.31 -7.80 -0.43
N LEU A 89 -2.35 -7.45 0.33
CA LEU A 89 -3.57 -6.87 -0.22
C LEU A 89 -3.29 -5.50 -0.85
N ALA A 90 -2.59 -4.62 -0.12
CA ALA A 90 -2.21 -3.31 -0.63
C ALA A 90 -1.34 -3.41 -1.90
N GLU A 91 -0.43 -4.38 -1.97
CA GLU A 91 0.38 -4.62 -3.16
C GLU A 91 -0.46 -5.09 -4.36
N LYS A 92 -1.45 -5.97 -4.12
CA LYS A 92 -2.38 -6.41 -5.18
C LYS A 92 -3.23 -5.26 -5.70
N GLU A 93 -3.78 -4.44 -4.80
CA GLU A 93 -4.56 -3.25 -5.17
C GLU A 93 -3.71 -2.25 -5.97
N ALA A 94 -2.47 -2.01 -5.56
CA ALA A 94 -1.56 -1.14 -6.30
C ALA A 94 -1.26 -1.66 -7.71
N LYS A 95 -1.09 -2.98 -7.88
CA LYS A 95 -0.90 -3.61 -9.20
C LYS A 95 -2.15 -3.47 -10.07
N GLN A 96 -3.33 -3.74 -9.53
CA GLN A 96 -4.60 -3.59 -10.25
C GLN A 96 -4.82 -2.15 -10.72
N HIS A 97 -4.61 -1.17 -9.85
CA HIS A 97 -4.68 0.24 -10.23
C HIS A 97 -3.67 0.65 -11.30
N ALA A 98 -2.46 0.06 -11.27
CA ALA A 98 -1.46 0.31 -12.32
C ALA A 98 -1.89 -0.29 -13.67
N GLU A 99 -2.47 -1.47 -13.68
CA GLU A 99 -3.00 -2.13 -14.87
C GLU A 99 -4.20 -1.38 -15.45
N GLU A 100 -5.16 -0.96 -14.62
CA GLU A 100 -6.30 -0.14 -15.05
C GLU A 100 -5.86 1.18 -15.68
N LYS A 101 -4.86 1.86 -15.08
CA LYS A 101 -4.29 3.07 -15.66
C LYS A 101 -3.62 2.82 -17.02
N ARG A 102 -2.96 1.67 -17.17
CA ARG A 102 -2.36 1.27 -18.46
C ARG A 102 -3.43 0.99 -19.50
N GLN A 103 -4.47 0.24 -19.15
CA GLN A 103 -5.59 -0.04 -20.05
C GLN A 103 -6.31 1.23 -20.49
N LYS A 104 -6.60 2.17 -19.58
CA LYS A 104 -7.20 3.47 -19.93
C LYS A 104 -6.32 4.28 -20.87
N LYS A 105 -5.00 4.31 -20.65
CA LYS A 105 -4.07 4.98 -21.58
C LYS A 105 -4.06 4.32 -22.95
N PHE A 106 -4.06 2.99 -23.00
CA PHE A 106 -4.06 2.25 -24.27
C PHE A 106 -5.38 2.43 -25.03
N SER A 107 -6.52 2.41 -24.35
CA SER A 107 -7.84 2.70 -24.91
C SER A 107 -7.91 4.11 -25.49
N ASN A 108 -7.36 5.11 -24.79
CA ASN A 108 -7.32 6.49 -25.29
C ASN A 108 -6.43 6.63 -26.54
N VAL A 109 -5.29 5.93 -26.59
CA VAL A 109 -4.41 5.92 -27.77
C VAL A 109 -5.11 5.29 -28.97
N LEU A 110 -5.83 4.18 -28.77
CA LEU A 110 -6.62 3.54 -29.84
C LEU A 110 -7.75 4.45 -30.33
N ALA A 111 -8.45 5.15 -29.42
CA ALA A 111 -9.49 6.09 -29.79
C ALA A 111 -8.94 7.27 -30.64
N ILE A 112 -7.77 7.79 -30.26
CA ILE A 112 -7.10 8.84 -31.04
C ILE A 112 -6.67 8.29 -32.42
N ALA A 113 -6.11 7.08 -32.49
CA ALA A 113 -5.72 6.45 -33.74
C ALA A 113 -6.93 6.26 -34.70
N ALA A 114 -8.08 5.84 -34.17
CA ALA A 114 -9.31 5.71 -34.96
C ALA A 114 -9.81 7.05 -35.51
N ILE A 115 -9.70 8.13 -34.73
CA ILE A 115 -10.03 9.48 -35.21
C ILE A 115 -9.10 9.90 -36.36
N PHE A 116 -7.81 9.64 -36.24
CA PHE A 116 -6.85 9.93 -37.31
C PHE A 116 -7.12 9.13 -38.59
N GLU A 117 -7.46 7.85 -38.45
CA GLU A 117 -7.83 7.00 -39.59
C GLU A 117 -9.05 7.58 -40.34
N HIS A 118 -10.09 7.98 -39.61
CA HIS A 118 -11.27 8.61 -40.22
C HIS A 118 -10.96 9.94 -40.90
N LEU A 119 -10.07 10.75 -40.30
CA LEU A 119 -9.62 12.00 -40.86
C LEU A 119 -8.87 11.81 -42.18
N ILE A 120 -7.96 10.81 -42.24
CA ILE A 120 -7.22 10.47 -43.45
C ILE A 120 -8.16 10.02 -44.59
N VAL A 121 -9.14 9.14 -44.26
CA VAL A 121 -10.14 8.68 -45.26
C VAL A 121 -10.97 9.85 -45.76
N PHE A 122 -11.37 10.76 -44.89
CA PHE A 122 -12.11 11.97 -45.30
C PHE A 122 -11.29 12.87 -46.21
N ILE A 123 -10.02 13.15 -45.87
CA ILE A 123 -9.14 13.97 -46.74
C ILE A 123 -8.91 13.32 -48.08
N LEU A 124 -8.69 12.02 -48.13
CA LEU A 124 -8.54 11.27 -49.38
C LEU A 124 -9.82 11.33 -50.23
N GLY A 125 -10.98 11.19 -49.58
CA GLY A 125 -12.29 11.32 -50.29
C GLY A 125 -12.49 12.70 -50.94
N VAL A 126 -12.17 13.76 -50.20
CA VAL A 126 -12.27 15.15 -50.71
C VAL A 126 -11.27 15.37 -51.88
N LEU A 127 -10.05 14.84 -51.76
CA LEU A 127 -9.04 14.95 -52.83
C LEU A 127 -9.49 14.23 -54.12
N VAL A 128 -10.05 13.03 -54.00
CA VAL A 128 -10.55 12.25 -55.14
C VAL A 128 -11.72 12.99 -55.79
N GLU A 129 -12.67 13.54 -55.00
CA GLU A 129 -13.80 14.28 -55.55
C GLU A 129 -13.34 15.55 -56.27
N HIS A 130 -12.39 16.27 -55.73
CA HIS A 130 -11.82 17.47 -56.34
C HIS A 130 -11.11 17.12 -57.67
N HIS A 131 -10.37 16.05 -57.71
CA HIS A 131 -9.72 15.56 -58.95
C HIS A 131 -10.74 15.14 -60.01
N THR A 132 -11.79 14.42 -59.62
CA THR A 132 -12.83 13.97 -60.60
C THR A 132 -13.61 15.16 -61.18
N GLN A 133 -13.89 16.22 -60.41
CA GLN A 133 -14.49 17.45 -60.89
C GLN A 133 -13.57 18.20 -61.87
N LEU A 134 -12.26 18.23 -61.61
CA LEU A 134 -11.26 18.84 -62.47
C LEU A 134 -11.17 18.10 -63.81
N PHE A 135 -11.19 16.78 -63.81
CA PHE A 135 -11.19 15.98 -65.03
C PHE A 135 -12.50 16.16 -65.82
N ALA A 136 -13.65 16.22 -65.17
CA ALA A 136 -14.94 16.47 -65.80
C ALA A 136 -14.98 17.86 -66.46
N TRP A 137 -14.41 18.89 -65.80
CA TRP A 137 -14.31 20.25 -66.34
C TRP A 137 -13.39 20.31 -67.58
N ILE A 138 -12.20 19.65 -67.53
CA ILE A 138 -11.28 19.58 -68.66
C ILE A 138 -11.94 18.86 -69.85
N ALA A 139 -12.61 17.72 -69.59
CA ALA A 139 -13.33 16.99 -70.64
C ALA A 139 -14.42 17.83 -71.32
N SER A 140 -15.08 18.73 -70.59
CA SER A 140 -16.10 19.65 -71.12
C SER A 140 -15.53 20.78 -72.03
N LEU A 141 -14.22 21.06 -71.91
CA LEU A 141 -13.53 22.06 -72.74
C LEU A 141 -13.12 21.51 -74.14
N PHE A 142 -13.14 20.21 -74.33
CA PHE A 142 -12.74 19.52 -75.55
C PHE A 142 -13.93 18.96 -76.31
N HIS A 143 -15.16 19.28 -75.90
CA HIS A 143 -16.39 19.01 -76.61
C HIS A 143 -17.04 20.31 -77.03
#